data_e22611b1c08422546dc1729d1b34d974
#
_entry.id   e22611b1c08422546dc1729d1b34d974
#
_cell.length_a   1.000
_cell.length_b   1.000
_cell.length_c   1.000
_cell.angle_alpha   90.00
_cell.angle_beta   90.00
_cell.angle_gamma   90.00
#
_symmetry.space_group_name_H-M   'P 1'
#
loop_
_entity.id
_entity.type
_entity.pdbx_description
1 polymer ?
#
loop_
_entity_poly.entity_id
_entity_poly.type
_entity_poly.pdbx_seq_one_letter_code
_entity_poly.pdbx_strand_id
1 'polypeptide(L)'
;MLPTADICDKYPESILIAKPIFKDFGGRTAFFGKAVTLKTLDDNTKVRSSLETDGTNKVLVVDGEGSMNCALLGGNLASIASENNWSGIIINGCVRDQLEIIVEKIGVKALAAHPKKSIKNDGGEFNVTLN
;
A
#
# COMPACT_ATOMS: atom_id res chain seq x y z
N MET A 1 13.00 -6.69 -13.79
CA MET A 1 11.72 -7.19 -13.22
C MET A 1 10.91 -7.86 -14.31
N LEU A 2 10.43 -9.07 -14.07
CA LEU A 2 9.55 -9.76 -15.01
C LEU A 2 8.16 -9.14 -15.02
N PRO A 3 7.53 -8.98 -16.20
CA PRO A 3 6.13 -8.59 -16.25
C PRO A 3 5.24 -9.60 -15.50
N THR A 4 4.17 -9.12 -14.90
CA THR A 4 3.27 -9.98 -14.13
C THR A 4 2.64 -11.08 -14.98
N ALA A 5 2.34 -10.81 -16.25
CA ALA A 5 1.83 -11.81 -17.17
C ALA A 5 2.83 -12.98 -17.34
N ASP A 6 4.11 -12.67 -17.48
CA ASP A 6 5.15 -13.69 -17.63
C ASP A 6 5.31 -14.51 -16.35
N ILE A 7 5.19 -13.89 -15.19
CA ILE A 7 5.21 -14.59 -13.89
C ILE A 7 4.03 -15.55 -13.80
N CYS A 8 2.85 -15.11 -14.19
CA CYS A 8 1.64 -15.95 -14.18
C CYS A 8 1.79 -17.14 -15.12
N ASP A 9 2.37 -16.92 -16.30
CA ASP A 9 2.56 -18.00 -17.29
C ASP A 9 3.59 -19.01 -16.81
N LYS A 10 4.65 -18.53 -16.10
CA LYS A 10 5.74 -19.39 -15.65
C LYS A 10 5.41 -20.18 -14.39
N TYR A 11 4.62 -19.58 -13.47
CA TYR A 11 4.33 -20.17 -12.17
C TYR A 11 2.84 -20.25 -11.87
N PRO A 12 2.01 -20.85 -12.76
CA PRO A 12 0.55 -20.76 -12.64
C PRO A 12 -0.01 -21.39 -11.37
N GLU A 13 0.70 -22.36 -10.78
CA GLU A 13 0.22 -23.09 -9.59
C GLU A 13 0.83 -22.59 -8.30
N SER A 14 1.85 -21.71 -8.37
CA SER A 14 2.62 -21.25 -7.20
C SER A 14 2.26 -19.85 -6.77
N ILE A 15 1.45 -19.12 -7.54
CA ILE A 15 1.14 -17.73 -7.28
C ILE A 15 -0.30 -17.54 -6.82
N LEU A 16 -0.50 -16.47 -6.09
CA LEU A 16 -1.84 -15.93 -5.78
C LEU A 16 -1.96 -14.58 -6.49
N ILE A 17 -3.14 -14.35 -7.06
CA ILE A 17 -3.41 -13.11 -7.81
C ILE A 17 -4.47 -12.32 -7.06
N ALA A 18 -4.14 -11.06 -6.72
CA ALA A 18 -5.12 -10.15 -6.13
C ALA A 18 -6.22 -9.84 -7.16
N LYS A 19 -7.45 -9.65 -6.68
CA LYS A 19 -8.54 -9.20 -7.55
C LYS A 19 -8.17 -7.88 -8.22
N PRO A 20 -8.57 -7.65 -9.48
CA PRO A 20 -8.18 -6.46 -10.24
C PRO A 20 -9.02 -5.24 -9.85
N ILE A 21 -9.03 -4.90 -8.56
CA ILE A 21 -9.82 -3.80 -7.99
C ILE A 21 -8.96 -2.58 -7.63
N PHE A 22 -7.63 -2.72 -7.68
CA PHE A 22 -6.71 -1.66 -7.27
C PHE A 22 -6.37 -0.73 -8.42
N LYS A 23 -6.24 0.56 -8.10
CA LYS A 23 -5.83 1.62 -9.03
C LYS A 23 -4.45 2.14 -8.61
N ASP A 24 -3.70 2.65 -9.59
CA ASP A 24 -2.37 3.20 -9.36
C ASP A 24 -2.46 4.69 -8.97
N PHE A 25 -1.80 5.07 -7.88
CA PHE A 25 -1.73 6.44 -7.40
C PHE A 25 -0.31 6.97 -7.27
N GLY A 26 0.69 6.10 -7.17
CA GLY A 26 2.09 6.50 -7.03
C GLY A 26 2.77 6.80 -8.35
N GLY A 27 3.98 7.32 -8.27
CA GLY A 27 4.80 7.63 -9.45
C GLY A 27 5.31 6.40 -10.18
N ARG A 28 5.29 5.23 -9.53
CA ARG A 28 5.62 3.95 -10.16
C ARG A 28 4.39 3.08 -10.24
N THR A 29 4.14 2.52 -11.42
CA THR A 29 3.01 1.60 -11.63
C THR A 29 3.43 0.13 -11.54
N ALA A 30 4.72 -0.16 -11.64
CA ALA A 30 5.28 -1.50 -11.52
C ALA A 30 6.32 -1.50 -10.40
N PHE A 31 6.18 -2.43 -9.47
CA PHE A 31 7.07 -2.57 -8.32
C PHE A 31 6.95 -3.99 -7.75
N PHE A 32 7.93 -4.36 -6.94
CA PHE A 32 7.93 -5.64 -6.26
C PHE A 32 8.77 -5.55 -4.98
N GLY A 33 8.57 -6.52 -4.10
CA GLY A 33 9.32 -6.61 -2.86
C GLY A 33 8.69 -7.62 -1.91
N LYS A 34 9.36 -7.83 -0.79
CA LYS A 34 8.84 -8.69 0.26
C LYS A 34 7.63 -8.02 0.92
N ALA A 35 6.53 -8.72 1.02
CA ALA A 35 5.32 -8.21 1.65
C ALA A 35 5.50 -8.07 3.16
N VAL A 36 5.16 -6.90 3.67
CA VAL A 36 5.00 -6.63 5.10
C VAL A 36 3.54 -6.31 5.30
N THR A 37 2.84 -7.08 6.11
CA THR A 37 1.38 -6.98 6.23
C THR A 37 0.94 -6.21 7.45
N LEU A 38 -0.18 -5.50 7.30
CA LEU A 38 -0.82 -4.74 8.36
C LEU A 38 -2.33 -4.79 8.13
N LYS A 39 -3.10 -5.04 9.18
CA LYS A 39 -4.55 -4.93 9.13
C LYS A 39 -5.00 -3.82 10.05
N THR A 40 -5.75 -2.84 9.54
CA THR A 40 -6.23 -1.72 10.33
C THR A 40 -7.50 -1.12 9.71
N LEU A 41 -8.50 -0.87 10.55
CA LEU A 41 -9.75 -0.25 10.12
C LEU A 41 -9.75 1.24 10.48
N ASP A 42 -9.76 2.08 9.45
CA ASP A 42 -9.91 3.55 9.56
C ASP A 42 -8.92 4.26 10.50
N ASP A 43 -7.78 3.62 10.78
CA ASP A 43 -6.74 4.14 11.66
C ASP A 43 -5.37 3.94 11.02
N ASN A 44 -4.67 5.04 10.71
CA ASN A 44 -3.38 4.96 10.03
C ASN A 44 -2.17 5.10 10.94
N THR A 45 -2.33 4.96 12.26
CA THR A 45 -1.20 5.04 13.20
C THR A 45 -0.10 4.05 12.83
N LYS A 46 -0.45 2.79 12.59
CA LYS A 46 0.53 1.75 12.26
C LYS A 46 0.99 1.78 10.80
N VAL A 47 0.22 2.40 9.92
CA VAL A 47 0.70 2.70 8.55
C VAL A 47 1.91 3.64 8.67
N ARG A 48 1.79 4.71 9.42
CA ARG A 48 2.87 5.66 9.65
C ARG A 48 4.07 4.99 10.30
N SER A 49 3.88 4.28 11.41
CA SER A 49 5.00 3.64 12.12
C SER A 49 5.73 2.61 11.25
N SER A 50 5.00 1.90 10.38
CA SER A 50 5.62 0.99 9.41
C SER A 50 6.49 1.74 8.40
N LEU A 51 5.94 2.80 7.80
CA LEU A 51 6.62 3.56 6.74
C LEU A 51 7.81 4.36 7.26
N GLU A 52 7.88 4.64 8.55
CA GLU A 52 9.01 5.29 9.20
C GLU A 52 10.23 4.37 9.37
N THR A 53 10.06 3.07 9.15
CA THR A 53 11.16 2.10 9.17
C THR A 53 11.76 1.90 7.77
N ASP A 54 12.94 1.27 7.70
CA ASP A 54 13.56 0.96 6.41
C ASP A 54 12.71 -0.01 5.60
N GLY A 55 12.32 0.40 4.42
CA GLY A 55 11.49 -0.37 3.50
C GLY A 55 12.23 -0.91 2.28
N THR A 56 13.57 -0.95 2.32
CA THR A 56 14.37 -1.45 1.19
C THR A 56 13.92 -2.87 0.78
N ASN A 57 13.54 -3.02 -0.48
CA ASN A 57 13.03 -4.27 -1.07
C ASN A 57 11.75 -4.78 -0.39
N LYS A 58 10.95 -3.88 0.16
CA LYS A 58 9.69 -4.25 0.84
C LYS A 58 8.50 -3.51 0.23
N VAL A 59 7.35 -4.17 0.29
CA VAL A 59 6.04 -3.61 -0.06
C VAL A 59 5.16 -3.71 1.18
N LEU A 60 4.61 -2.60 1.62
CA LEU A 60 3.64 -2.60 2.72
C LEU A 60 2.26 -2.93 2.15
N VAL A 61 1.67 -3.99 2.65
CA VAL A 61 0.33 -4.44 2.25
C VAL A 61 -0.62 -4.19 3.42
N VAL A 62 -1.51 -3.24 3.24
CA VAL A 62 -2.44 -2.79 4.28
C VAL A 62 -3.84 -3.28 3.95
N ASP A 63 -4.40 -4.13 4.81
CA ASP A 63 -5.81 -4.45 4.72
C ASP A 63 -6.62 -3.47 5.56
N GLY A 64 -7.21 -2.49 4.89
CA GLY A 64 -8.14 -1.52 5.48
C GLY A 64 -9.58 -2.00 5.45
N GLU A 65 -9.80 -3.30 5.24
CA GLU A 65 -11.12 -3.95 5.18
C GLU A 65 -12.03 -3.36 4.11
N GLY A 66 -11.45 -2.76 3.07
CA GLY A 66 -12.20 -2.15 1.97
C GLY A 66 -12.93 -0.87 2.35
N SER A 67 -12.62 -0.28 3.49
CA SER A 67 -13.33 0.90 3.99
C SER A 67 -13.20 2.10 3.08
N MET A 68 -14.33 2.75 2.81
CA MET A 68 -14.44 4.01 2.07
C MET A 68 -14.74 5.19 3.00
N ASN A 69 -14.48 5.05 4.31
CA ASN A 69 -14.84 6.07 5.30
C ASN A 69 -13.77 7.16 5.47
N CYS A 70 -12.54 6.86 5.13
CA CYS A 70 -11.42 7.78 5.23
C CYS A 70 -10.23 7.29 4.43
N ALA A 71 -9.20 8.13 4.33
CA ALA A 71 -7.93 7.75 3.69
C ALA A 71 -6.93 7.24 4.73
N LEU A 72 -6.23 6.17 4.40
CA LEU A 72 -5.17 5.61 5.25
C LEU A 72 -3.78 6.12 4.87
N LEU A 73 -3.62 6.71 3.70
CA LEU A 73 -2.36 7.22 3.19
C LEU A 73 -2.61 8.57 2.51
N GLY A 74 -1.77 9.53 2.81
CA GLY A 74 -1.74 10.82 2.12
C GLY A 74 -0.34 11.15 1.61
N GLY A 75 -0.16 12.38 1.15
CA GLY A 75 1.11 12.85 0.58
C GLY A 75 2.28 12.78 1.53
N ASN A 76 2.10 13.15 2.80
CA ASN A 76 3.17 13.11 3.80
C ASN A 76 3.69 11.68 4.02
N LEU A 77 2.79 10.71 4.17
CA LEU A 77 3.17 9.31 4.38
C LEU A 77 3.81 8.71 3.13
N ALA A 78 3.35 9.08 1.94
CA ALA A 78 3.97 8.64 0.69
C ALA A 78 5.40 9.18 0.57
N SER A 79 5.63 10.42 0.97
CA SER A 79 6.98 11.02 1.01
C SER A 79 7.88 10.30 2.00
N ILE A 80 7.40 10.01 3.20
CA ILE A 80 8.14 9.25 4.22
C ILE A 80 8.51 7.87 3.69
N ALA A 81 7.57 7.18 3.05
CA ALA A 81 7.81 5.87 2.45
C ALA A 81 8.90 5.92 1.39
N SER A 82 8.84 6.90 0.50
CA SER A 82 9.84 7.11 -0.54
C SER A 82 11.22 7.37 0.06
N GLU A 83 11.32 8.22 1.07
CA GLU A 83 12.58 8.55 1.77
C GLU A 83 13.17 7.32 2.45
N ASN A 84 12.36 6.40 2.94
CA ASN A 84 12.78 5.18 3.62
C ASN A 84 12.90 3.97 2.69
N ASN A 85 12.94 4.21 1.39
CA ASN A 85 13.23 3.21 0.35
C ASN A 85 12.18 2.13 0.14
N TRP A 86 10.96 2.35 0.56
CA TRP A 86 9.87 1.41 0.28
C TRP A 86 9.66 1.28 -1.23
N SER A 87 9.51 0.05 -1.70
CA SER A 87 9.24 -0.23 -3.12
C SER A 87 7.81 0.14 -3.49
N GLY A 88 6.88 -0.12 -2.60
CA GLY A 88 5.48 0.17 -2.85
C GLY A 88 4.60 -0.04 -1.62
N ILE A 89 3.36 0.41 -1.77
CA ILE A 89 2.31 0.28 -0.76
C ILE A 89 1.05 -0.17 -1.48
N ILE A 90 0.38 -1.18 -0.95
CA ILE A 90 -0.91 -1.65 -1.45
C ILE A 90 -1.91 -1.51 -0.31
N ILE A 91 -3.01 -0.81 -0.57
CA ILE A 91 -4.02 -0.52 0.44
C ILE A 91 -5.39 -1.01 -0.03
N ASN A 92 -5.94 -1.96 0.70
CA ASN A 92 -7.35 -2.31 0.55
C ASN A 92 -8.18 -1.28 1.33
N GLY A 93 -8.29 -0.12 0.75
CA GLY A 93 -8.88 1.09 1.32
C GLY A 93 -8.56 2.30 0.46
N CYS A 94 -8.66 3.50 1.02
CA CYS A 94 -8.52 4.75 0.29
C CYS A 94 -7.23 5.50 0.60
N VAL A 95 -6.85 6.37 -0.34
CA VAL A 95 -5.77 7.35 -0.20
C VAL A 95 -6.33 8.75 -0.41
N ARG A 96 -5.55 9.79 -0.06
CA ARG A 96 -5.85 11.18 -0.41
C ARG A 96 -4.60 11.85 -0.99
N ASP A 97 -4.71 13.11 -1.36
CA ASP A 97 -3.58 13.89 -1.89
C ASP A 97 -2.97 13.26 -3.15
N GLN A 98 -3.81 12.88 -4.11
CA GLN A 98 -3.38 12.18 -5.31
C GLN A 98 -2.26 12.92 -6.06
N LEU A 99 -2.33 14.25 -6.14
CA LEU A 99 -1.32 15.04 -6.88
C LEU A 99 0.04 15.06 -6.15
N GLU A 100 0.05 14.89 -4.84
CA GLU A 100 1.28 14.78 -4.06
C GLU A 100 1.85 13.37 -4.13
N ILE A 101 0.98 12.35 -4.11
CA ILE A 101 1.41 10.95 -4.19
C ILE A 101 2.02 10.63 -5.55
N ILE A 102 1.45 11.14 -6.64
CA ILE A 102 1.87 10.79 -8.00
C ILE A 102 3.31 11.24 -8.32
N VAL A 103 3.82 12.24 -7.63
CA VAL A 103 5.20 12.73 -7.85
C VAL A 103 6.24 11.92 -7.06
N GLU A 104 5.82 11.09 -6.13
CA GLU A 104 6.71 10.23 -5.36
C GLU A 104 7.15 9.01 -6.17
N LYS A 105 8.44 8.69 -6.11
CA LYS A 105 9.01 7.54 -6.84
C LYS A 105 8.77 6.23 -6.09
N ILE A 106 7.52 5.90 -5.89
CA ILE A 106 7.06 4.72 -5.15
C ILE A 106 5.79 4.19 -5.81
N GLY A 107 5.58 2.89 -5.74
CA GLY A 107 4.30 2.30 -6.13
C GLY A 107 3.25 2.52 -5.05
N VAL A 108 2.07 2.94 -5.43
CA VAL A 108 0.92 3.01 -4.52
C VAL A 108 -0.30 2.49 -5.25
N LYS A 109 -0.88 1.42 -4.73
CA LYS A 109 -2.14 0.88 -5.22
C LYS A 109 -3.19 0.96 -4.13
N ALA A 110 -4.38 1.42 -4.48
CA ALA A 110 -5.51 1.57 -3.55
C ALA A 110 -6.83 1.44 -4.29
N LEU A 111 -7.94 1.42 -3.56
CA LEU A 111 -9.27 1.26 -4.16
C LEU A 111 -9.79 2.59 -4.75
N ALA A 112 -9.59 3.68 -4.04
CA ALA A 112 -10.12 4.99 -4.43
C ALA A 112 -9.43 6.11 -3.65
N ALA A 113 -9.75 7.36 -4.02
CA ALA A 113 -9.37 8.53 -3.26
C ALA A 113 -10.52 8.98 -2.37
N HIS A 114 -10.20 9.42 -1.15
CA HIS A 114 -11.16 9.95 -0.19
C HIS A 114 -10.50 11.10 0.60
N PRO A 115 -11.11 12.27 0.70
CA PRO A 115 -10.43 13.45 1.28
C PRO A 115 -10.29 13.44 2.79
N LYS A 116 -11.06 12.62 3.50
CA LYS A 116 -11.09 12.64 4.96
C LYS A 116 -9.91 11.89 5.55
N LYS A 117 -9.22 12.49 6.51
CA LYS A 117 -8.14 11.82 7.25
C LYS A 117 -8.69 10.71 8.14
N SER A 118 -7.84 9.72 8.44
CA SER A 118 -8.16 8.66 9.40
C SER A 118 -8.07 9.18 10.84
N ILE A 119 -8.67 8.44 11.77
CA ILE A 119 -8.41 8.61 13.21
C ILE A 119 -7.07 7.97 13.57
N LYS A 120 -6.52 8.31 14.74
CA LYS A 120 -5.24 7.81 15.22
C LYS A 120 -5.40 7.32 16.66
N ASN A 121 -5.81 6.06 16.80
CA ASN A 121 -6.06 5.43 18.10
C ASN A 121 -5.14 4.24 18.38
N ASP A 122 -3.99 4.17 17.70
CA ASP A 122 -3.03 3.07 17.83
C ASP A 122 -3.63 1.70 17.55
N GLY A 123 -4.63 1.65 16.67
CA GLY A 123 -5.28 0.43 16.25
C GLY A 123 -4.50 -0.31 15.17
N GLY A 124 -4.92 -1.55 14.94
CA GLY A 124 -4.37 -2.38 13.89
C GLY A 124 -3.48 -3.50 14.40
N GLU A 125 -3.16 -4.42 13.51
CA GLU A 125 -2.36 -5.62 13.80
C GLU A 125 -1.30 -5.82 12.74
N PHE A 126 -0.03 -5.94 13.17
CA PHE A 126 1.10 -6.21 12.29
C PHE A 126 1.24 -7.70 11.98
N ASN A 127 1.83 -7.99 10.81
CA ASN A 127 2.29 -9.33 10.42
C ASN A 127 1.19 -10.39 10.49
N VAL A 128 -0.02 -10.01 10.13
CA VAL A 128 -1.16 -10.94 10.06
C VAL A 128 -1.29 -11.50 8.65
N THR A 129 -1.90 -12.68 8.53
CA THR A 129 -2.26 -13.24 7.23
C THR A 129 -3.46 -12.46 6.68
N LEU A 130 -3.32 -11.95 5.46
CA LEU A 130 -4.38 -11.23 4.77
C LEU A 130 -5.08 -12.14 3.76
N ASN A 131 -6.38 -11.98 3.67
CA ASN A 131 -7.21 -12.78 2.75
C ASN A 131 -7.57 -11.98 1.49
#